data_e2242ca9b09fbddeabeaaadb214c098a
#
_entry.id   e2242ca9b09fbddeabeaaadb214c098a
#
_cell.length_a   1.000
_cell.length_b   1.000
_cell.length_c   1.000
_cell.angle_alpha   90.00
_cell.angle_beta   90.00
_cell.angle_gamma   90.00
#
_symmetry.space_group_name_H-M   'P 1'
#
loop_
_entity.id
_entity.type
_entity.pdbx_description
1 polymer ?
#
loop_
_entity_poly.entity_id
_entity_poly.type
_entity_poly.pdbx_seq_one_letter_code
_entity_poly.pdbx_strand_id
1 'polypeptide(L)'
;FIHRWTKNGHEIMNLLLKSSSIQRPSSIKITGSKSETNRLLLLQALYPNLVLDNTSNSDDSEVMLKALQNSQLLTPNSQLIDVHHAGTAMRFLTAYFSIQEEKEVVLTGSSRMKERPIKILVDALNQLGAEISYEENEGFPPIRIKGKKLTQNKVSLPANVSSQYISALLLIAPKLENGLELTLEGEITSVPYIKMTLALL
;
A
#
# COMPACT_ATOMS: atom_id res chain seq x y z
N PHE A 1 2.26 3.67 33.58
CA PHE A 1 0.97 4.08 34.15
C PHE A 1 0.53 5.37 33.48
N ILE A 2 -0.67 5.39 32.89
CA ILE A 2 -1.30 6.56 32.27
C ILE A 2 -2.28 7.12 33.30
N HIS A 3 -2.06 8.37 33.75
CA HIS A 3 -3.01 9.10 34.55
C HIS A 3 -3.75 10.11 33.66
N ARG A 4 -5.08 9.99 33.59
CA ARG A 4 -5.95 10.98 32.95
C ARG A 4 -6.47 11.96 34.00
N TRP A 5 -6.31 13.23 33.70
CA TRP A 5 -6.88 14.32 34.49
C TRP A 5 -7.68 15.26 33.59
N THR A 6 -8.79 15.75 34.08
CA THR A 6 -9.54 16.80 33.38
C THR A 6 -9.34 18.14 34.11
N LYS A 7 -8.90 19.16 33.37
CA LYS A 7 -8.84 20.53 33.85
C LYS A 7 -9.56 21.42 32.83
N ASN A 8 -10.59 22.13 33.27
CA ASN A 8 -11.41 23.01 32.43
C ASN A 8 -12.04 22.33 31.18
N GLY A 9 -12.51 21.08 31.32
CA GLY A 9 -13.14 20.36 30.20
C GLY A 9 -12.19 19.80 29.14
N HIS A 10 -10.87 20.00 29.27
CA HIS A 10 -9.86 19.41 28.40
C HIS A 10 -9.17 18.21 29.07
N GLU A 11 -9.07 17.09 28.35
CA GLU A 11 -8.29 15.94 28.80
C GLU A 11 -6.81 16.30 28.77
N ILE A 12 -6.14 16.25 29.94
CA ILE A 12 -4.70 16.40 30.05
C ILE A 12 -4.10 15.01 30.25
N MET A 13 -3.24 14.59 29.34
CA MET A 13 -2.51 13.32 29.43
C MET A 13 -1.11 13.59 30.01
N ASN A 14 -0.82 13.01 31.17
CA ASN A 14 0.52 13.02 31.73
C ASN A 14 1.18 11.66 31.51
N LEU A 15 2.35 11.64 30.87
CA LEU A 15 3.20 10.48 30.70
C LEU A 15 4.29 10.51 31.77
N LEU A 16 4.29 9.50 32.65
CA LEU A 16 5.35 9.29 33.60
C LEU A 16 6.29 8.19 33.07
N LEU A 17 7.46 8.56 32.61
CA LEU A 17 8.52 7.65 32.20
C LEU A 17 9.49 7.43 33.39
N LYS A 18 9.70 6.16 33.74
CA LYS A 18 10.66 5.76 34.71
C LYS A 18 11.89 5.20 34.04
N SER A 19 13.05 5.43 34.61
CA SER A 19 14.26 4.76 34.16
C SER A 19 14.11 3.25 34.33
N SER A 20 14.63 2.50 33.39
CA SER A 20 14.74 1.06 33.47
C SER A 20 16.16 0.63 33.14
N SER A 21 16.60 -0.48 33.69
CA SER A 21 17.86 -1.11 33.34
C SER A 21 17.60 -2.47 32.68
N ILE A 22 18.27 -2.71 31.57
CA ILE A 22 18.29 -4.02 30.94
C ILE A 22 19.45 -4.79 31.53
N GLN A 23 19.13 -5.87 32.21
CA GLN A 23 20.12 -6.81 32.70
C GLN A 23 20.49 -7.79 31.61
N ARG A 24 21.72 -7.84 31.24
CA ARG A 24 22.11 -8.55 30.08
C ARG A 24 22.74 -9.87 30.32
N PRO A 25 22.94 -10.66 29.25
CA PRO A 25 22.46 -10.41 27.89
C PRO A 25 20.95 -10.57 27.77
N SER A 26 20.33 -9.72 26.96
CA SER A 26 18.89 -9.76 26.67
C SER A 26 18.68 -10.03 25.18
N SER A 27 17.75 -10.92 24.86
CA SER A 27 17.37 -11.26 23.49
C SER A 27 15.91 -10.94 23.26
N ILE A 28 15.62 -10.24 22.16
CA ILE A 28 14.26 -9.92 21.74
C ILE A 28 14.06 -10.50 20.33
N LYS A 29 13.06 -11.35 20.17
CA LYS A 29 12.63 -11.83 18.85
C LYS A 29 11.64 -10.83 18.27
N ILE A 30 11.96 -10.29 17.08
CA ILE A 30 11.10 -9.38 16.34
C ILE A 30 10.58 -10.06 15.07
N THR A 31 9.42 -9.62 14.59
CA THR A 31 8.91 -9.99 13.26
C THR A 31 9.60 -9.18 12.16
N GLY A 32 9.39 -9.58 10.90
CA GLY A 32 9.85 -8.82 9.76
C GLY A 32 9.26 -7.42 9.67
N SER A 33 9.89 -6.58 8.87
CA SER A 33 9.46 -5.20 8.60
C SER A 33 8.13 -5.17 7.86
N LYS A 34 7.15 -4.42 8.37
CA LYS A 34 5.87 -4.19 7.68
C LYS A 34 6.07 -3.65 6.26
N SER A 35 6.98 -2.71 6.10
CA SER A 35 7.23 -2.05 4.80
C SER A 35 7.81 -2.98 3.76
N GLU A 36 8.69 -3.90 4.15
CA GLU A 36 9.23 -4.94 3.28
C GLU A 36 8.19 -6.01 3.01
N THR A 37 7.53 -6.51 4.06
CA THR A 37 6.51 -7.55 3.96
C THR A 37 5.41 -7.19 2.96
N ASN A 38 4.86 -5.98 3.03
CA ASN A 38 3.79 -5.58 2.10
C ASN A 38 4.27 -5.53 0.64
N ARG A 39 5.54 -5.17 0.38
CA ARG A 39 6.14 -5.25 -0.94
C ARG A 39 6.32 -6.69 -1.40
N LEU A 40 6.89 -7.51 -0.54
CA LEU A 40 7.14 -8.92 -0.82
C LEU A 40 5.86 -9.72 -1.02
N LEU A 41 4.79 -9.44 -0.28
CA LEU A 41 3.47 -10.07 -0.48
C LEU A 41 2.90 -9.75 -1.87
N LEU A 42 3.03 -8.51 -2.34
CA LEU A 42 2.62 -8.16 -3.70
C LEU A 42 3.50 -8.85 -4.74
N LEU A 43 4.81 -8.85 -4.55
CA LEU A 43 5.72 -9.58 -5.44
C LEU A 43 5.43 -11.08 -5.45
N GLN A 44 5.14 -11.70 -4.31
CA GLN A 44 4.74 -13.11 -4.25
C GLN A 44 3.44 -13.37 -5.02
N ALA A 45 2.47 -12.46 -4.96
CA ALA A 45 1.24 -12.57 -5.76
C ALA A 45 1.51 -12.47 -7.28
N LEU A 46 2.51 -11.69 -7.69
CA LEU A 46 2.95 -11.58 -9.09
C LEU A 46 3.88 -12.72 -9.52
N TYR A 47 4.62 -13.30 -8.57
CA TYR A 47 5.61 -14.36 -8.77
C TYR A 47 5.41 -15.48 -7.74
N PRO A 48 4.47 -16.42 -7.96
CA PRO A 48 4.05 -17.41 -6.95
C PRO A 48 5.15 -18.34 -6.42
N ASN A 49 6.29 -18.41 -7.10
CA ASN A 49 7.44 -19.23 -6.66
C ASN A 49 8.26 -18.55 -5.55
N LEU A 50 7.96 -17.30 -5.19
CA LEU A 50 8.63 -16.63 -4.08
C LEU A 50 8.17 -17.23 -2.74
N VAL A 51 9.14 -17.63 -1.93
CA VAL A 51 8.92 -18.08 -0.54
C VAL A 51 9.32 -16.95 0.40
N LEU A 52 8.41 -16.53 1.26
CA LEU A 52 8.67 -15.48 2.24
C LEU A 52 8.87 -16.09 3.62
N ASP A 53 9.94 -15.68 4.29
CA ASP A 53 10.24 -16.04 5.68
C ASP A 53 10.20 -14.81 6.58
N ASN A 54 9.88 -15.01 7.86
CA ASN A 54 9.83 -13.97 8.89
C ASN A 54 9.02 -12.72 8.48
N THR A 55 7.81 -12.92 7.94
CA THR A 55 6.92 -11.81 7.57
C THR A 55 6.39 -11.06 8.79
N SER A 56 5.99 -9.80 8.58
CA SER A 56 5.37 -8.97 9.61
C SER A 56 3.97 -9.50 9.97
N ASN A 57 3.64 -9.48 11.25
CA ASN A 57 2.31 -9.77 11.79
C ASN A 57 1.50 -8.48 12.06
N SER A 58 1.81 -7.39 11.38
CA SER A 58 1.03 -6.16 11.50
C SER A 58 -0.31 -6.26 10.81
N ASP A 59 -1.32 -5.53 11.31
CA ASP A 59 -2.66 -5.45 10.71
C ASP A 59 -2.62 -5.12 9.22
N ASP A 60 -1.76 -4.17 8.80
CA ASP A 60 -1.57 -3.80 7.39
C ASP A 60 -1.12 -5.00 6.54
N SER A 61 -0.21 -5.83 7.06
CA SER A 61 0.31 -7.00 6.35
C SER A 61 -0.72 -8.13 6.28
N GLU A 62 -1.49 -8.33 7.33
CA GLU A 62 -2.59 -9.31 7.35
C GLU A 62 -3.69 -8.93 6.36
N VAL A 63 -4.09 -7.66 6.33
CA VAL A 63 -5.08 -7.14 5.38
C VAL A 63 -4.58 -7.31 3.95
N MET A 64 -3.31 -6.98 3.68
CA MET A 64 -2.68 -7.17 2.37
C MET A 64 -2.71 -8.63 1.94
N LEU A 65 -2.30 -9.55 2.81
CA LEU A 65 -2.29 -10.99 2.55
C LEU A 65 -3.69 -11.52 2.22
N LYS A 66 -4.69 -11.18 3.05
CA LYS A 66 -6.09 -11.58 2.84
C LYS A 66 -6.64 -11.09 1.51
N ALA A 67 -6.37 -9.82 1.16
CA ALA A 67 -6.82 -9.24 -0.10
C ALA A 67 -6.21 -9.96 -1.31
N LEU A 68 -4.91 -10.28 -1.26
CA LEU A 68 -4.22 -11.00 -2.33
C LEU A 68 -4.66 -12.46 -2.45
N GLN A 69 -4.87 -13.18 -1.34
CA GLN A 69 -5.39 -14.54 -1.34
C GLN A 69 -6.81 -14.62 -1.91
N ASN A 70 -7.68 -13.72 -1.45
CA ASN A 70 -9.05 -13.65 -1.97
C ASN A 70 -9.05 -13.34 -3.47
N SER A 71 -8.12 -12.52 -3.96
CA SER A 71 -8.03 -12.18 -5.38
C SER A 71 -7.78 -13.37 -6.30
N GLN A 72 -7.21 -14.45 -5.80
CA GLN A 72 -7.00 -15.69 -6.57
C GLN A 72 -8.30 -16.50 -6.75
N LEU A 73 -9.26 -16.30 -5.86
CA LEU A 73 -10.56 -16.99 -5.86
C LEU A 73 -11.66 -16.19 -6.59
N LEU A 74 -11.30 -15.03 -7.17
CA LEU A 74 -12.27 -14.12 -7.78
C LEU A 74 -12.91 -14.74 -9.02
N THR A 75 -14.22 -14.82 -8.99
CA THR A 75 -15.07 -14.94 -10.19
C THR A 75 -15.09 -13.60 -10.97
N PRO A 76 -15.49 -13.57 -12.25
CA PRO A 76 -15.53 -12.35 -13.07
C PRO A 76 -16.39 -11.20 -12.53
N ASN A 77 -17.17 -11.43 -11.48
CA ASN A 77 -18.04 -10.42 -10.90
C ASN A 77 -17.27 -9.49 -9.96
N SER A 78 -17.61 -8.21 -9.99
CA SER A 78 -17.05 -7.15 -9.15
C SER A 78 -17.04 -7.55 -7.67
N GLN A 79 -15.86 -7.63 -7.07
CA GLN A 79 -15.69 -7.94 -5.65
C GLN A 79 -15.34 -6.69 -4.85
N LEU A 80 -16.00 -6.56 -3.69
CA LEU A 80 -15.66 -5.54 -2.70
C LEU A 80 -14.49 -6.03 -1.84
N ILE A 81 -13.41 -5.26 -1.80
CA ILE A 81 -12.22 -5.50 -0.97
C ILE A 81 -12.08 -4.35 0.01
N ASP A 82 -12.32 -4.63 1.28
CA ASP A 82 -12.15 -3.66 2.36
C ASP A 82 -10.74 -3.79 2.96
N VAL A 83 -9.93 -2.75 2.79
CA VAL A 83 -8.58 -2.68 3.38
C VAL A 83 -8.56 -1.93 4.72
N HIS A 84 -9.74 -1.63 5.27
CA HIS A 84 -9.91 -0.94 6.54
C HIS A 84 -9.06 0.35 6.59
N HIS A 85 -8.06 0.43 7.46
CA HIS A 85 -7.17 1.61 7.58
C HIS A 85 -5.77 1.39 6.98
N ALA A 86 -5.54 0.25 6.30
CA ALA A 86 -4.25 -0.14 5.74
C ALA A 86 -3.88 0.69 4.50
N GLY A 87 -3.25 1.84 4.71
CA GLY A 87 -2.94 2.79 3.64
C GLY A 87 -1.98 2.23 2.59
N THR A 88 -1.00 1.41 2.98
CA THR A 88 -0.08 0.76 2.05
C THR A 88 -0.81 -0.26 1.19
N ALA A 89 -1.70 -1.06 1.80
CA ALA A 89 -2.50 -2.03 1.07
C ALA A 89 -3.39 -1.34 0.02
N MET A 90 -4.08 -0.23 0.38
CA MET A 90 -4.88 0.54 -0.57
C MET A 90 -4.07 0.90 -1.82
N ARG A 91 -2.86 1.46 -1.67
CA ARG A 91 -2.03 1.92 -2.81
C ARG A 91 -1.46 0.77 -3.63
N PHE A 92 -0.94 -0.23 -2.95
CA PHE A 92 -0.32 -1.38 -3.61
C PHE A 92 -1.34 -2.24 -4.36
N LEU A 93 -2.50 -2.49 -3.75
CA LEU A 93 -3.58 -3.24 -4.38
C LEU A 93 -4.20 -2.47 -5.56
N THR A 94 -4.28 -1.13 -5.50
CA THR A 94 -4.72 -0.33 -6.65
C THR A 94 -3.85 -0.61 -7.88
N ALA A 95 -2.53 -0.58 -7.73
CA ALA A 95 -1.62 -0.90 -8.83
C ALA A 95 -1.70 -2.39 -9.23
N TYR A 96 -1.75 -3.30 -8.26
CA TYR A 96 -1.85 -4.74 -8.51
C TYR A 96 -3.10 -5.09 -9.32
N PHE A 97 -4.28 -4.63 -8.90
CA PHE A 97 -5.52 -4.97 -9.60
C PHE A 97 -5.64 -4.31 -10.97
N SER A 98 -4.99 -3.17 -11.20
CA SER A 98 -5.02 -2.51 -12.50
C SER A 98 -4.42 -3.36 -13.63
N ILE A 99 -3.53 -4.31 -13.30
CA ILE A 99 -2.88 -5.23 -14.25
C ILE A 99 -3.44 -6.67 -14.20
N GLN A 100 -4.48 -6.94 -13.41
CA GLN A 100 -5.10 -8.27 -13.32
C GLN A 100 -6.23 -8.36 -14.34
N GLU A 101 -5.90 -8.79 -15.57
CA GLU A 101 -6.87 -8.92 -16.67
C GLU A 101 -8.11 -9.71 -16.24
N GLU A 102 -9.27 -9.33 -16.75
CA GLU A 102 -10.58 -9.95 -16.49
C GLU A 102 -11.09 -9.85 -15.04
N LYS A 103 -10.38 -9.15 -14.16
CA LYS A 103 -10.84 -8.91 -12.78
C LYS A 103 -11.42 -7.51 -12.63
N GLU A 104 -12.55 -7.44 -11.93
CA GLU A 104 -13.15 -6.17 -11.52
C GLU A 104 -13.28 -6.16 -10.00
N VAL A 105 -12.74 -5.12 -9.36
CA VAL A 105 -12.77 -4.99 -7.90
C VAL A 105 -13.17 -3.57 -7.50
N VAL A 106 -13.83 -3.45 -6.35
CA VAL A 106 -14.04 -2.18 -5.66
C VAL A 106 -13.17 -2.20 -4.41
N LEU A 107 -12.15 -1.33 -4.37
CA LEU A 107 -11.33 -1.13 -3.18
C LEU A 107 -11.94 -0.06 -2.29
N THR A 108 -12.20 -0.42 -1.04
CA THR A 108 -12.75 0.47 -0.02
C THR A 108 -11.96 0.37 1.28
N GLY A 109 -12.39 1.10 2.30
CA GLY A 109 -11.83 1.03 3.64
C GLY A 109 -12.70 1.79 4.64
N SER A 110 -12.18 1.98 5.85
CA SER A 110 -12.86 2.74 6.90
C SER A 110 -13.19 4.17 6.45
N SER A 111 -14.07 4.85 7.19
CA SER A 111 -14.39 6.26 6.94
C SER A 111 -13.14 7.13 6.81
N ARG A 112 -12.15 6.92 7.68
CA ARG A 112 -10.87 7.63 7.59
C ARG A 112 -10.06 7.27 6.33
N MET A 113 -10.19 6.05 5.80
CA MET A 113 -9.54 5.68 4.54
C MET A 113 -10.17 6.42 3.36
N LYS A 114 -11.49 6.60 3.37
CA LYS A 114 -12.23 7.36 2.35
C LYS A 114 -11.86 8.86 2.33
N GLU A 115 -11.21 9.38 3.35
CA GLU A 115 -10.68 10.75 3.42
C GLU A 115 -9.21 10.87 2.98
N ARG A 116 -8.54 9.75 2.66
CA ARG A 116 -7.13 9.74 2.27
C ARG A 116 -6.98 9.79 0.76
N PRO A 117 -6.34 10.82 0.20
CA PRO A 117 -6.25 10.99 -1.25
C PRO A 117 -5.51 9.83 -1.93
N ILE A 118 -5.96 9.49 -3.13
CA ILE A 118 -5.36 8.48 -4.00
C ILE A 118 -5.25 8.95 -5.46
N LYS A 119 -5.76 10.15 -5.76
CA LYS A 119 -5.87 10.71 -7.12
C LYS A 119 -4.57 10.59 -7.91
N ILE A 120 -3.45 10.98 -7.31
CA ILE A 120 -2.14 10.97 -8.01
C ILE A 120 -1.78 9.58 -8.54
N LEU A 121 -2.05 8.53 -7.76
CA LEU A 121 -1.80 7.15 -8.20
C LEU A 121 -2.80 6.71 -9.28
N VAL A 122 -4.07 7.06 -9.11
CA VAL A 122 -5.12 6.74 -10.09
C VAL A 122 -4.83 7.41 -11.42
N ASP A 123 -4.50 8.70 -11.40
CA ASP A 123 -4.17 9.46 -12.62
C ASP A 123 -2.94 8.84 -13.32
N ALA A 124 -1.91 8.47 -12.56
CA ALA A 124 -0.72 7.83 -13.10
C ALA A 124 -1.02 6.46 -13.74
N LEU A 125 -1.83 5.64 -13.09
CA LEU A 125 -2.23 4.34 -13.63
C LEU A 125 -3.11 4.51 -14.88
N ASN A 126 -4.05 5.46 -14.87
CA ASN A 126 -4.89 5.75 -16.04
C ASN A 126 -4.06 6.29 -17.22
N GLN A 127 -2.98 7.06 -16.98
CA GLN A 127 -2.01 7.44 -18.03
C GLN A 127 -1.32 6.22 -18.63
N LEU A 128 -1.05 5.19 -17.84
CA LEU A 128 -0.50 3.92 -18.34
C LEU A 128 -1.54 3.05 -19.08
N GLY A 129 -2.81 3.46 -19.07
CA GLY A 129 -3.90 2.79 -19.75
C GLY A 129 -4.81 1.96 -18.84
N ALA A 130 -4.70 2.10 -17.51
CA ALA A 130 -5.61 1.45 -16.57
C ALA A 130 -7.04 2.00 -16.70
N GLU A 131 -8.01 1.25 -16.16
CA GLU A 131 -9.40 1.66 -16.08
C GLU A 131 -9.83 1.71 -14.61
N ILE A 132 -9.66 2.89 -14.00
CA ILE A 132 -9.97 3.14 -12.60
C ILE A 132 -10.92 4.33 -12.51
N SER A 133 -12.01 4.15 -11.75
CA SER A 133 -13.01 5.18 -11.49
C SER A 133 -13.31 5.31 -10.00
N TYR A 134 -13.89 6.42 -9.60
CA TYR A 134 -14.30 6.68 -8.22
C TYR A 134 -15.77 6.31 -8.05
N GLU A 135 -16.11 5.66 -6.94
CA GLU A 135 -17.49 5.27 -6.63
C GLU A 135 -18.26 6.39 -5.94
N GLU A 136 -17.59 7.21 -5.15
CA GLU A 136 -18.19 8.29 -4.36
C GLU A 136 -17.55 9.64 -4.72
N ASN A 137 -16.46 10.00 -4.07
CA ASN A 137 -15.80 11.30 -4.22
C ASN A 137 -14.56 11.18 -5.12
N GLU A 138 -14.44 12.05 -6.12
CA GLU A 138 -13.25 12.10 -6.97
C GLU A 138 -11.99 12.32 -6.14
N GLY A 139 -10.97 11.51 -6.40
CA GLY A 139 -9.68 11.57 -5.71
C GLY A 139 -9.57 10.71 -4.47
N PHE A 140 -10.66 10.08 -4.02
CA PHE A 140 -10.73 9.32 -2.78
C PHE A 140 -11.35 7.93 -2.97
N PRO A 141 -10.99 6.94 -2.12
CA PRO A 141 -11.73 5.68 -2.08
C PRO A 141 -13.22 5.90 -1.66
N PRO A 142 -14.15 5.00 -2.06
CA PRO A 142 -13.91 3.75 -2.79
C PRO A 142 -13.61 3.99 -4.27
N ILE A 143 -12.78 3.09 -4.82
CA ILE A 143 -12.44 3.11 -6.25
C ILE A 143 -12.77 1.77 -6.90
N ARG A 144 -13.29 1.84 -8.13
CA ARG A 144 -13.53 0.67 -8.98
C ARG A 144 -12.35 0.51 -9.93
N ILE A 145 -11.85 -0.68 -10.03
CA ILE A 145 -10.71 -1.03 -10.89
C ILE A 145 -11.14 -2.17 -11.80
N LYS A 146 -11.03 -1.96 -13.10
CA LYS A 146 -11.14 -3.03 -14.10
C LYS A 146 -9.74 -3.35 -14.60
N GLY A 147 -9.27 -4.53 -14.22
CA GLY A 147 -7.93 -5.00 -14.57
C GLY A 147 -7.81 -5.25 -16.06
N LYS A 148 -6.72 -4.77 -16.64
CA LYS A 148 -6.43 -4.92 -18.06
C LYS A 148 -4.95 -4.84 -18.36
N LYS A 149 -4.55 -5.21 -19.55
CA LYS A 149 -3.20 -5.03 -20.04
C LYS A 149 -2.91 -3.54 -20.22
N LEU A 150 -1.89 -3.03 -19.54
CA LEU A 150 -1.46 -1.65 -19.70
C LEU A 150 -0.56 -1.54 -20.94
N THR A 151 -0.87 -0.60 -21.81
CA THR A 151 -0.20 -0.45 -23.12
C THR A 151 0.81 0.69 -23.16
N GLN A 152 0.67 1.65 -22.26
CA GLN A 152 1.60 2.76 -22.14
C GLN A 152 2.68 2.41 -21.12
N ASN A 153 3.87 2.96 -21.29
CA ASN A 153 5.01 2.68 -20.43
C ASN A 153 5.67 3.93 -19.83
N LYS A 154 5.15 5.11 -20.14
CA LYS A 154 5.69 6.38 -19.64
C LYS A 154 4.69 7.07 -18.75
N VAL A 155 5.15 7.51 -17.58
CA VAL A 155 4.34 8.26 -16.62
C VAL A 155 5.20 9.24 -15.84
N SER A 156 4.63 10.39 -15.51
CA SER A 156 5.27 11.40 -14.69
C SER A 156 4.49 11.64 -13.41
N LEU A 157 5.20 11.83 -12.30
CA LEU A 157 4.63 12.11 -10.98
C LEU A 157 5.40 13.26 -10.31
N PRO A 158 4.73 14.10 -9.50
CA PRO A 158 5.44 14.96 -8.56
C PRO A 158 6.28 14.13 -7.60
N ALA A 159 7.55 14.48 -7.40
CA ALA A 159 8.48 13.71 -6.55
C ALA A 159 8.24 13.89 -5.05
N ASN A 160 7.56 14.98 -4.66
CA ASN A 160 7.23 15.31 -3.26
C ASN A 160 5.98 14.63 -2.72
N VAL A 161 5.46 13.63 -3.43
CA VAL A 161 4.31 12.84 -3.00
C VAL A 161 4.71 11.66 -2.13
N SER A 162 3.71 10.96 -1.59
CA SER A 162 3.95 9.73 -0.83
C SER A 162 4.74 8.70 -1.64
N SER A 163 5.84 8.20 -1.08
CA SER A 163 6.62 7.11 -1.68
C SER A 163 5.81 5.83 -1.92
N GLN A 164 4.63 5.70 -1.32
CA GLN A 164 3.74 4.58 -1.59
C GLN A 164 3.19 4.59 -3.02
N TYR A 165 2.96 5.77 -3.62
CA TYR A 165 2.54 5.87 -5.03
C TYR A 165 3.66 5.41 -5.97
N ILE A 166 4.87 5.92 -5.73
CA ILE A 166 6.05 5.54 -6.49
C ILE A 166 6.33 4.04 -6.35
N SER A 167 6.33 3.53 -5.11
CA SER A 167 6.53 2.10 -4.85
C SER A 167 5.47 1.21 -5.50
N ALA A 168 4.20 1.63 -5.52
CA ALA A 168 3.12 0.87 -6.16
C ALA A 168 3.37 0.69 -7.66
N LEU A 169 3.79 1.76 -8.36
CA LEU A 169 4.13 1.69 -9.78
C LEU A 169 5.38 0.84 -10.04
N LEU A 170 6.42 1.00 -9.22
CA LEU A 170 7.65 0.20 -9.35
C LEU A 170 7.39 -1.30 -9.17
N LEU A 171 6.54 -1.68 -8.20
CA LEU A 171 6.25 -3.08 -7.92
C LEU A 171 5.54 -3.81 -9.07
N ILE A 172 4.75 -3.11 -9.87
CA ILE A 172 4.10 -3.72 -11.05
C ILE A 172 4.93 -3.60 -12.33
N ALA A 173 5.94 -2.72 -12.35
CA ALA A 173 6.75 -2.43 -13.53
C ALA A 173 7.32 -3.69 -14.23
N PRO A 174 7.82 -4.73 -13.50
CA PRO A 174 8.35 -5.93 -14.15
C PRO A 174 7.29 -6.79 -14.85
N LYS A 175 5.99 -6.52 -14.62
CA LYS A 175 4.87 -7.22 -15.29
C LYS A 175 4.29 -6.44 -16.47
N LEU A 176 4.74 -5.21 -16.69
CA LEU A 176 4.31 -4.41 -17.84
C LEU A 176 5.08 -4.86 -19.09
N GLU A 177 4.37 -5.07 -20.20
CA GLU A 177 4.94 -5.58 -21.45
C GLU A 177 6.13 -4.74 -21.95
N ASN A 178 6.01 -3.41 -21.85
CA ASN A 178 7.02 -2.46 -22.30
C ASN A 178 7.84 -1.86 -21.15
N GLY A 179 7.80 -2.48 -19.96
CA GLY A 179 8.41 -1.93 -18.75
C GLY A 179 7.77 -0.61 -18.30
N LEU A 180 8.52 0.18 -17.54
CA LEU A 180 8.05 1.46 -16.99
C LEU A 180 9.16 2.51 -17.07
N GLU A 181 8.88 3.62 -17.74
CA GLU A 181 9.68 4.86 -17.68
C GLU A 181 8.96 5.83 -16.73
N LEU A 182 9.47 5.95 -15.51
CA LEU A 182 8.88 6.78 -14.47
C LEU A 182 9.70 8.06 -14.27
N THR A 183 9.12 9.20 -14.60
CA THR A 183 9.71 10.51 -14.34
C THR A 183 9.21 11.08 -13.02
N LEU A 184 10.13 11.46 -12.14
CA LEU A 184 9.84 12.12 -10.88
C LEU A 184 10.19 13.60 -10.97
N GLU A 185 9.18 14.47 -10.87
CA GLU A 185 9.33 15.91 -11.04
C GLU A 185 9.51 16.61 -9.70
N GLY A 186 10.62 17.37 -9.57
CA GLY A 186 10.96 18.11 -8.36
C GLY A 186 11.81 17.33 -7.36
N GLU A 187 11.79 17.73 -6.09
CA GLU A 187 12.60 17.13 -5.04
C GLU A 187 12.00 15.81 -4.54
N ILE A 188 12.81 14.76 -4.58
CA ILE A 188 12.38 13.41 -4.17
C ILE A 188 12.38 13.31 -2.65
N THR A 189 11.20 13.12 -2.08
CA THR A 189 11.03 12.80 -0.66
C THR A 189 11.04 11.29 -0.43
N SER A 190 11.30 10.87 0.83
CA SER A 190 11.21 9.46 1.23
C SER A 190 12.06 8.48 0.38
N VAL A 191 13.22 8.92 -0.10
CA VAL A 191 14.19 8.13 -0.89
C VAL A 191 14.46 6.72 -0.33
N PRO A 192 14.58 6.49 1.00
CA PRO A 192 14.83 5.14 1.53
C PRO A 192 13.77 4.12 1.13
N TYR A 193 12.49 4.49 1.07
CA TYR A 193 11.41 3.57 0.66
C TYR A 193 11.43 3.25 -0.84
N ILE A 194 11.86 4.19 -1.65
CA ILE A 194 12.07 3.95 -3.10
C ILE A 194 13.24 2.99 -3.30
N LYS A 195 14.37 3.24 -2.62
CA LYS A 195 15.54 2.35 -2.65
C LYS A 195 15.21 0.94 -2.14
N MET A 196 14.43 0.84 -1.04
CA MET A 196 13.93 -0.44 -0.54
C MET A 196 13.14 -1.20 -1.62
N THR A 197 12.25 -0.51 -2.34
CA THR A 197 11.46 -1.13 -3.41
C THR A 197 12.35 -1.62 -4.55
N LEU A 198 13.29 -0.78 -5.00
CA LEU A 198 14.23 -1.15 -6.07
C LEU A 198 15.17 -2.30 -5.68
N ALA A 199 15.52 -2.43 -4.40
CA ALA A 199 16.37 -3.52 -3.93
C ALA A 199 15.64 -4.87 -3.84
N LEU A 200 14.31 -4.87 -3.84
CA LEU A 200 13.48 -6.08 -3.83
C LEU A 200 13.07 -6.54 -5.24
N LEU A 201 13.26 -5.70 -6.25
CA LEU A 201 13.02 -5.98 -7.67
C LEU A 201 14.26 -6.58 -8.36
#